data_fd54be1e80f141bb16fb9287ef9767f0
#
_entry.id   fd54be1e80f141bb16fb9287ef9767f0
#
_cell.length_a   1.000
_cell.length_b   1.000
_cell.length_c   1.000
_cell.angle_alpha   90.00
_cell.angle_beta   90.00
_cell.angle_gamma   90.00
#
_symmetry.space_group_name_H-M   'P 1'
#
loop_
_entity.id
_entity.type
_entity.pdbx_description
1 polymer ?
#
loop_
_entity_poly.entity_id
_entity_poly.type
_entity_poly.pdbx_seq_one_letter_code
_entity_poly.pdbx_strand_id
1 'polypeptide(L)'
;MFAALDSAARRQVLLILHFRGDSMTAGEIADRFSCSWPTTSRHLRKLESAQLVEVERAGREWIYRLNRRRLQVATDWLEWFGAPRGRAKV
;
A
#
# COMPACT_ATOMS: atom_id res chain seq x y z
N MET A 1 -8.02 8.00 0.32
CA MET A 1 -7.51 6.62 0.30
C MET A 1 -7.57 5.99 -1.08
N PHE A 2 -8.73 5.98 -1.72
CA PHE A 2 -8.85 5.31 -3.03
C PHE A 2 -8.04 5.97 -4.13
N ALA A 3 -7.84 7.29 -4.06
CA ALA A 3 -6.97 7.97 -5.02
C ALA A 3 -5.54 7.44 -4.96
N ALA A 4 -5.07 7.05 -3.79
CA ALA A 4 -3.73 6.47 -3.65
C ALA A 4 -3.65 5.08 -4.28
N LEU A 5 -4.77 4.38 -4.38
CA LEU A 5 -4.85 3.06 -5.00
C LEU A 5 -5.05 3.13 -6.53
N ASP A 6 -5.18 4.32 -7.07
CA ASP A 6 -5.42 4.55 -8.50
C ASP A 6 -4.14 4.54 -9.32
N SER A 7 -3.14 3.82 -8.88
CA SER A 7 -1.86 3.72 -9.57
C SER A 7 -1.37 2.29 -9.47
N ALA A 8 -1.08 1.69 -10.62
CA ALA A 8 -0.53 0.35 -10.65
C ALA A 8 0.78 0.27 -9.87
N ALA A 9 1.61 1.30 -9.98
CA ALA A 9 2.88 1.34 -9.23
C ALA A 9 2.66 1.35 -7.73
N ARG A 10 1.72 2.15 -7.24
CA ARG A 10 1.43 2.21 -5.81
C ARG A 10 0.81 0.91 -5.30
N ARG A 11 -0.09 0.30 -6.08
CA ARG A 11 -0.63 -1.01 -5.74
C ARG A 11 0.47 -2.06 -5.65
N GLN A 12 1.45 -1.97 -6.56
CA GLN A 12 2.59 -2.88 -6.55
C GLN A 12 3.43 -2.74 -5.29
N VAL A 13 3.64 -1.50 -4.82
CA VAL A 13 4.34 -1.26 -3.55
C VAL A 13 3.63 -1.98 -2.41
N LEU A 14 2.32 -1.84 -2.33
CA LEU A 14 1.54 -2.47 -1.25
C LEU A 14 1.63 -4.00 -1.32
N LEU A 15 1.58 -4.57 -2.52
CA LEU A 15 1.71 -6.02 -2.69
C LEU A 15 3.09 -6.51 -2.28
N ILE A 16 4.14 -5.80 -2.65
CA ILE A 16 5.50 -6.18 -2.28
C ILE A 16 5.67 -6.13 -0.76
N LEU A 17 5.16 -5.09 -0.11
CA LEU A 17 5.18 -5.02 1.34
C LEU A 17 4.45 -6.20 1.96
N HIS A 18 3.27 -6.52 1.44
CA HIS A 18 2.48 -7.65 1.92
C HIS A 18 3.26 -8.95 1.87
N PHE A 19 3.93 -9.23 0.75
CA PHE A 19 4.66 -10.47 0.59
C PHE A 19 6.00 -10.50 1.33
N ARG A 20 6.47 -9.35 1.81
CA ARG A 20 7.74 -9.25 2.53
C ARG A 20 7.55 -9.08 4.04
N GLY A 21 6.41 -9.47 4.56
CA GLY A 21 6.16 -9.41 6.00
C GLY A 21 5.75 -8.05 6.50
N ASP A 22 5.14 -7.25 5.64
CA ASP A 22 4.54 -5.94 5.93
C ASP A 22 5.51 -4.79 6.12
N SER A 23 6.81 -5.00 6.10
CA SER A 23 7.75 -3.88 6.23
C SER A 23 8.98 -4.06 5.36
N MET A 24 9.48 -2.94 4.83
CA MET A 24 10.69 -2.88 4.03
C MET A 24 11.33 -1.52 4.21
N THR A 25 12.66 -1.47 4.03
CA THR A 25 13.35 -0.18 3.98
C THR A 25 13.08 0.51 2.65
N ALA A 26 13.27 1.83 2.62
CA ALA A 26 13.15 2.59 1.39
C ALA A 26 14.07 2.06 0.30
N GLY A 27 15.29 1.69 0.66
CA GLY A 27 16.26 1.12 -0.28
C GLY A 27 15.78 -0.20 -0.87
N GLU A 28 15.23 -1.07 -0.05
CA GLU A 28 14.70 -2.35 -0.52
C GLU A 28 13.53 -2.15 -1.48
N ILE A 29 12.67 -1.17 -1.20
CA ILE A 29 11.57 -0.85 -2.09
C ILE A 29 12.09 -0.32 -3.42
N ALA A 30 13.04 0.61 -3.38
CA ALA A 30 13.61 1.20 -4.58
C ALA A 30 14.27 0.15 -5.48
N ASP A 31 14.94 -0.84 -4.88
CA ASP A 31 15.60 -1.90 -5.63
C ASP A 31 14.64 -2.78 -6.43
N ARG A 32 13.37 -2.77 -6.06
CA ARG A 32 12.38 -3.61 -6.72
C ARG A 32 11.61 -2.93 -7.82
N PHE A 33 11.86 -1.64 -8.02
CA PHE A 33 11.18 -0.88 -9.05
C PHE A 33 12.18 -0.34 -10.07
N SER A 34 11.74 -0.33 -11.33
CA SER A 34 12.53 0.26 -12.40
C SER A 34 12.38 1.78 -12.45
N CYS A 35 11.57 2.35 -11.58
CA CYS A 35 11.36 3.80 -11.51
C CYS A 35 12.55 4.48 -10.84
N SER A 36 12.77 5.75 -11.18
CA SER A 36 13.79 6.56 -10.52
C SER A 36 13.39 6.76 -9.04
N TRP A 37 14.37 7.07 -8.21
CA TRP A 37 14.10 7.34 -6.80
C TRP A 37 13.12 8.49 -6.59
N PRO A 38 13.22 9.63 -7.30
CA PRO A 38 12.21 10.69 -7.13
C PRO A 38 10.79 10.22 -7.41
N THR A 39 10.60 9.36 -8.41
CA THR A 39 9.28 8.81 -8.73
C THR A 39 8.81 7.85 -7.64
N THR A 40 9.68 6.95 -7.20
CA THR A 40 9.38 6.02 -6.12
C THR A 40 9.03 6.78 -4.84
N SER A 41 9.82 7.78 -4.50
CA SER A 41 9.60 8.60 -3.31
C SER A 41 8.25 9.31 -3.36
N ARG A 42 7.84 9.78 -4.53
CA ARG A 42 6.54 10.42 -4.71
C ARG A 42 5.39 9.45 -4.44
N HIS A 43 5.51 8.22 -4.94
CA HIS A 43 4.52 7.19 -4.69
C HIS A 43 4.44 6.85 -3.21
N LEU A 44 5.59 6.74 -2.54
CA LEU A 44 5.62 6.45 -1.12
C LEU A 44 4.98 7.54 -0.29
N ARG A 45 5.20 8.81 -0.66
CA ARG A 45 4.56 9.93 0.03
C ARG A 45 3.04 9.91 -0.12
N LYS A 46 2.54 9.56 -1.29
CA LYS A 46 1.11 9.46 -1.51
C LYS A 46 0.49 8.34 -0.69
N LEU A 47 1.18 7.22 -0.58
CA LEU A 47 0.72 6.12 0.26
C LEU A 47 0.72 6.50 1.74
N GLU A 48 1.74 7.21 2.19
CA GLU A 48 1.83 7.69 3.56
C GLU A 48 0.73 8.70 3.86
N SER A 49 0.50 9.65 2.97
CA SER A 49 -0.56 10.65 3.13
C SER A 49 -1.93 10.02 3.23
N ALA A 50 -2.15 8.93 2.53
CA ALA A 50 -3.40 8.18 2.58
C ALA A 50 -3.46 7.23 3.77
N GLN A 51 -2.40 7.16 4.57
CA GLN A 51 -2.28 6.29 5.74
C GLN A 51 -2.31 4.80 5.40
N LEU A 52 -1.95 4.46 4.16
CA LEU A 52 -1.85 3.06 3.74
C LEU A 52 -0.52 2.45 4.14
N VAL A 53 0.49 3.27 4.35
CA VAL A 53 1.76 2.87 4.94
C VAL A 53 2.13 3.83 6.04
N GLU A 54 2.88 3.33 7.02
CA GLU A 54 3.47 4.12 8.08
C GLU A 54 4.97 4.11 7.90
N VAL A 55 5.61 5.22 8.27
CA VAL A 55 7.04 5.40 8.06
C VAL A 55 7.69 5.70 9.40
N GLU A 56 8.80 4.99 9.67
CA GLU A 56 9.60 5.31 10.83
C GLU A 56 11.07 5.32 10.46
N ARG A 57 11.86 6.04 11.22
CA ARG A 57 13.29 6.07 11.02
C ARG A 57 13.97 5.14 11.99
N ALA A 58 14.80 4.25 11.46
CA ALA A 58 15.61 3.34 12.25
C ALA A 58 17.07 3.52 11.85
N GLY A 59 17.83 4.24 12.68
CA GLY A 59 19.20 4.59 12.34
C GLY A 59 19.24 5.49 11.12
N ARG A 60 19.88 5.03 10.05
CA ARG A 60 19.99 5.78 8.79
C ARG A 60 18.94 5.38 7.78
N GLU A 61 18.08 4.45 8.14
CA GLU A 61 17.13 3.89 7.21
C GLU A 61 15.71 4.38 7.51
N TRP A 62 14.91 4.51 6.46
CA TRP A 62 13.48 4.74 6.56
C TRP A 62 12.78 3.42 6.34
N ILE A 63 11.94 3.02 7.29
CA ILE A 63 11.20 1.76 7.20
C ILE A 63 9.74 2.08 6.94
N TYR A 64 9.22 1.47 5.87
CA TYR A 64 7.83 1.59 5.48
C TYR A 64 7.09 0.34 5.89
N ARG A 65 5.99 0.52 6.63
CA ARG A 65 5.15 -0.58 7.09
C ARG A 65 3.77 -0.47 6.50
N LEU A 66 3.23 -1.61 6.11
CA LEU A 66 1.86 -1.68 5.63
C LEU A 66 0.90 -1.39 6.79
N ASN A 67 -0.03 -0.48 6.59
CA ASN A 67 -1.08 -0.21 7.57
C ASN A 67 -2.30 -1.07 7.22
N ARG A 68 -2.34 -2.27 7.78
CA ARG A 68 -3.40 -3.23 7.48
C ARG A 68 -4.76 -2.76 7.96
N ARG A 69 -4.79 -2.03 9.05
CA ARG A 69 -6.06 -1.50 9.57
C ARG A 69 -6.70 -0.55 8.58
N ARG A 70 -5.88 0.30 7.97
CA ARG A 70 -6.38 1.24 6.96
C ARG A 70 -6.81 0.53 5.70
N LEU A 71 -6.04 -0.46 5.28
CA LEU A 71 -6.39 -1.27 4.10
C LEU A 71 -7.68 -2.04 4.32
N GLN A 72 -7.95 -2.47 5.55
CA GLN A 72 -9.18 -3.18 5.87
C GLN A 72 -10.42 -2.32 5.58
N VAL A 73 -10.31 -1.01 5.77
CA VAL A 73 -11.42 -0.10 5.43
C VAL A 73 -11.79 -0.23 3.96
N ALA A 74 -10.78 -0.26 3.08
CA ALA A 74 -11.03 -0.43 1.65
C ALA A 74 -11.57 -1.81 1.34
N THR A 75 -11.01 -2.84 1.97
CA THR A 75 -11.46 -4.22 1.76
C THR A 75 -12.91 -4.39 2.17
N ASP A 76 -13.29 -3.87 3.32
CA ASP A 76 -14.67 -3.98 3.80
C ASP A 76 -15.65 -3.32 2.83
N TRP A 77 -15.29 -2.16 2.31
CA TRP A 77 -16.15 -1.48 1.34
C TRP A 77 -16.26 -2.26 0.05
N LEU A 78 -15.12 -2.77 -0.46
CA LEU A 78 -15.10 -3.51 -1.71
C LEU A 78 -15.82 -4.85 -1.62
N GLU A 79 -15.90 -5.45 -0.45
CA GLU A 79 -16.59 -6.71 -0.25
C GLU A 79 -18.08 -6.62 -0.57
N TRP A 80 -18.67 -5.43 -0.46
CA TRP A 80 -20.06 -5.21 -0.85
C TRP A 80 -20.31 -5.61 -2.31
N PHE A 81 -19.32 -5.34 -3.17
CA PHE A 81 -19.44 -5.60 -4.60
C PHE A 81 -19.01 -7.02 -4.95
N GLY A 82 -18.31 -7.68 -4.06
CA GLY A 82 -17.91 -9.07 -4.26
C GLY A 82 -18.99 -10.07 -3.87
N ALA A 83 -19.99 -9.66 -3.10
CA ALA A 83 -21.04 -10.54 -2.67
C ALA A 83 -22.04 -10.78 -3.81
N PRO A 84 -22.42 -12.04 -4.08
CA PRO A 84 -23.42 -12.33 -5.09
C PRO A 84 -24.76 -11.69 -4.74
N ARG A 85 -25.38 -11.04 -5.71
CA ARG A 85 -26.66 -10.39 -5.50
C ARG A 85 -27.76 -11.38 -5.11
N GLY A 86 -27.71 -12.58 -5.70
CA GLY A 86 -28.67 -13.61 -5.35
C GLY A 86 -28.64 -13.98 -3.89
N ARG A 87 -27.46 -13.96 -3.31
CA ARG A 87 -27.31 -14.24 -1.88
C ARG A 87 -27.98 -13.17 -1.02
N ALA A 88 -27.91 -11.93 -1.46
CA ALA A 88 -28.51 -10.84 -0.71
C ALA A 88 -30.03 -10.91 -0.71
N LYS A 89 -30.60 -11.64 -1.64
CA LYS A 89 -32.06 -11.77 -1.78
C LYS A 89 -32.65 -12.89 -0.93
N VAL A 90 -31.81 -13.76 -0.47
CA VAL A 90 -32.29 -14.94 0.26
C VAL A 90 -32.28 -14.74 1.74
#